data_ec6104d1e7c8722eb647de0d61b1383f
#
_entry.id   ec6104d1e7c8722eb647de0d61b1383f
#
_cell.length_a   1.000
_cell.length_b   1.000
_cell.length_c   1.000
_cell.angle_alpha   90.00
_cell.angle_beta   90.00
_cell.angle_gamma   90.00
#
_symmetry.space_group_name_H-M   'P 1'
#
loop_
_entity.id
_entity.type
_entity.pdbx_description
1 polymer ?
#
loop_
_entity_poly.entity_id
_entity_poly.type
_entity_poly.pdbx_seq_one_letter_code
_entity_poly.pdbx_strand_id
1 'polypeptide(L)'
;MVIRRDVRGVPHVLGATDPDTAFGFAYAQAEDNWQLIEDAMPFYRGNSAVYSGMDGAVTDYLVKWLGLWETVHENYKWDLSPDTRAYVEAYADGLNFYAATHPDKVDESKLPVTAKDVVVGHMLRHLLFYGFDGVVREVNKAERQRDISTPSEAVAVPADAKEITLGGLPIGSNAFAIAPHFSEEGATRLAINSHQPTTGPVAWYEAHIQSKTGLNVMGGLFPGSPSISVGFTENIAWGATVNRPDLVDVYVLEVNPDNEYQYRLDGEWRDLERDEVDIKLTLWGFLPWTVSREVLASEHGPVSVSYTHLT
;
A
#
# COMPACT_ATOMS: atom_id res chain seq x y z
N MET A 1 17.24 -22.35 5.79
CA MET A 1 17.35 -21.00 6.38
C MET A 1 17.55 -21.07 7.88
N VAL A 2 18.05 -20.00 8.51
CA VAL A 2 18.25 -19.89 9.96
C VAL A 2 17.74 -18.52 10.39
N ILE A 3 16.93 -18.47 11.44
CA ILE A 3 16.51 -17.24 12.10
C ILE A 3 17.18 -17.19 13.48
N ARG A 4 17.83 -16.09 13.78
CA ARG A 4 18.43 -15.81 15.08
C ARG A 4 17.92 -14.44 15.54
N ARG A 5 17.68 -14.29 16.82
CA ARG A 5 17.30 -13.02 17.42
C ARG A 5 18.42 -12.48 18.28
N ASP A 6 18.71 -11.20 18.16
CA ASP A 6 19.66 -10.53 19.02
C ASP A 6 19.07 -10.26 20.42
N VAL A 7 19.84 -9.60 21.27
CA VAL A 7 19.42 -9.26 22.65
C VAL A 7 18.23 -8.30 22.73
N ARG A 8 17.89 -7.65 21.61
CA ARG A 8 16.73 -6.74 21.48
C ARG A 8 15.54 -7.40 20.79
N GLY A 9 15.69 -8.67 20.39
CA GLY A 9 14.67 -9.42 19.68
C GLY A 9 14.66 -9.22 18.17
N VAL A 10 15.56 -8.40 17.61
CA VAL A 10 15.64 -8.16 16.16
C VAL A 10 16.00 -9.45 15.43
N PRO A 11 15.21 -9.91 14.45
CA PRO A 11 15.52 -11.13 13.72
C PRO A 11 16.64 -10.90 12.70
N HIS A 12 17.58 -11.84 12.69
CA HIS A 12 18.61 -12.01 11.68
C HIS A 12 18.30 -13.28 10.90
N VAL A 13 17.90 -13.13 9.65
CA VAL A 13 17.47 -14.21 8.77
C VAL A 13 18.56 -14.52 7.76
N LEU A 14 19.08 -15.76 7.78
CA LEU A 14 20.07 -16.23 6.85
C LEU A 14 19.50 -17.35 5.96
N GLY A 15 19.38 -17.11 4.67
CA GLY A 15 18.98 -18.06 3.63
C GLY A 15 20.14 -18.58 2.80
N ALA A 16 19.93 -19.67 2.08
CA ALA A 16 20.87 -20.11 1.05
C ALA A 16 20.71 -19.26 -0.23
N THR A 17 19.49 -18.88 -0.53
CA THR A 17 19.10 -18.03 -1.65
C THR A 17 18.26 -16.85 -1.15
N ASP A 18 17.98 -15.88 -2.03
CA ASP A 18 17.09 -14.76 -1.69
C ASP A 18 15.65 -15.25 -1.40
N PRO A 19 15.05 -16.18 -2.17
CA PRO A 19 13.77 -16.79 -1.80
C PRO A 19 13.78 -17.51 -0.45
N ASP A 20 14.82 -18.27 -0.11
CA ASP A 20 14.93 -18.90 1.23
C ASP A 20 14.93 -17.85 2.34
N THR A 21 15.60 -16.72 2.07
CA THR A 21 15.64 -15.59 3.00
C THR A 21 14.28 -14.94 3.13
N ALA A 22 13.57 -14.72 2.02
CA ALA A 22 12.22 -14.15 2.00
C ALA A 22 11.23 -15.02 2.80
N PHE A 23 11.28 -16.34 2.64
CA PHE A 23 10.48 -17.27 3.43
C PHE A 23 10.73 -17.12 4.92
N GLY A 24 12.00 -17.15 5.35
CA GLY A 24 12.35 -16.99 6.76
C GLY A 24 12.01 -15.60 7.31
N PHE A 25 12.12 -14.57 6.48
CA PHE A 25 11.78 -13.21 6.85
C PHE A 25 10.28 -13.03 7.08
N ALA A 26 9.44 -13.62 6.22
CA ALA A 26 7.99 -13.64 6.38
C ALA A 26 7.61 -14.39 7.67
N TYR A 27 8.22 -15.55 7.93
CA TYR A 27 7.98 -16.32 9.13
C TYR A 27 8.35 -15.53 10.40
N ALA A 28 9.52 -14.87 10.44
CA ALA A 28 9.94 -14.05 11.56
C ALA A 28 8.98 -12.88 11.84
N GLN A 29 8.47 -12.23 10.81
CA GLN A 29 7.47 -11.18 10.95
C GLN A 29 6.13 -11.73 11.45
N ALA A 30 5.74 -12.92 11.00
CA ALA A 30 4.52 -13.57 11.44
C ALA A 30 4.60 -13.98 12.93
N GLU A 31 5.76 -14.45 13.42
CA GLU A 31 5.95 -14.72 14.85
C GLU A 31 5.67 -13.50 15.73
N ASP A 32 6.03 -12.30 15.26
CA ASP A 32 5.94 -11.06 16.03
C ASP A 32 4.64 -10.27 15.78
N ASN A 33 4.08 -10.34 14.56
CA ASN A 33 3.04 -9.41 14.09
C ASN A 33 1.93 -10.10 13.28
N TRP A 34 1.63 -11.38 13.51
CA TRP A 34 0.65 -12.11 12.70
C TRP A 34 -0.69 -11.41 12.62
N GLN A 35 -1.22 -10.93 13.73
CA GLN A 35 -2.53 -10.26 13.76
C GLN A 35 -2.57 -9.04 12.83
N LEU A 36 -1.51 -8.21 12.81
CA LEU A 36 -1.44 -7.04 11.92
C LEU A 36 -1.39 -7.45 10.44
N ILE A 37 -0.66 -8.53 10.14
CA ILE A 37 -0.53 -9.06 8.79
C ILE A 37 -1.86 -9.65 8.33
N GLU A 38 -2.49 -10.47 9.15
CA GLU A 38 -3.76 -11.11 8.86
C GLU A 38 -4.89 -10.12 8.70
N ASP A 39 -4.97 -9.10 9.57
CA ASP A 39 -6.03 -8.08 9.53
C ASP A 39 -5.91 -7.16 8.30
N ALA A 40 -4.74 -7.08 7.68
CA ALA A 40 -4.56 -6.33 6.45
C ALA A 40 -5.04 -7.10 5.19
N MET A 41 -5.16 -8.43 5.24
CA MET A 41 -5.54 -9.23 4.06
C MET A 41 -6.91 -8.88 3.47
N PRO A 42 -7.98 -8.73 4.28
CA PRO A 42 -9.28 -8.28 3.75
C PRO A 42 -9.21 -6.94 3.03
N PHE A 43 -8.43 -6.00 3.55
CA PHE A 43 -8.23 -4.70 2.90
C PHE A 43 -7.52 -4.85 1.55
N TYR A 44 -6.42 -5.59 1.49
CA TYR A 44 -5.69 -5.79 0.24
C TYR A 44 -6.54 -6.47 -0.83
N ARG A 45 -7.46 -7.35 -0.43
CA ARG A 45 -8.36 -8.09 -1.31
C ARG A 45 -9.64 -7.34 -1.69
N GLY A 46 -9.90 -6.17 -1.08
CA GLY A 46 -11.17 -5.47 -1.25
C GLY A 46 -12.36 -6.32 -0.79
N ASN A 47 -12.22 -6.99 0.35
CA ASN A 47 -13.26 -7.80 0.97
C ASN A 47 -13.40 -7.57 2.49
N SER A 48 -13.01 -6.39 2.96
CA SER A 48 -13.13 -5.97 4.37
C SER A 48 -14.57 -6.03 4.87
N ALA A 49 -15.54 -5.74 3.99
CA ALA A 49 -16.96 -5.72 4.34
C ALA A 49 -17.52 -7.09 4.71
N VAL A 50 -16.86 -8.18 4.30
CA VAL A 50 -17.21 -9.54 4.74
C VAL A 50 -17.03 -9.68 6.26
N TYR A 51 -16.04 -9.00 6.82
CA TYR A 51 -15.66 -9.09 8.24
C TYR A 51 -16.22 -7.94 9.08
N SER A 52 -16.29 -6.73 8.51
CA SER A 52 -16.69 -5.50 9.21
C SER A 52 -18.03 -4.91 8.73
N GLY A 53 -18.76 -5.59 7.86
CA GLY A 53 -20.05 -5.12 7.35
C GLY A 53 -19.91 -3.82 6.55
N MET A 54 -20.84 -2.89 6.79
CA MET A 54 -20.89 -1.62 6.05
C MET A 54 -19.64 -0.75 6.22
N ASP A 55 -18.94 -0.87 7.35
CA ASP A 55 -17.73 -0.09 7.61
C ASP A 55 -16.59 -0.43 6.64
N GLY A 56 -16.52 -1.69 6.18
CA GLY A 56 -15.55 -2.13 5.19
C GLY A 56 -15.94 -1.82 3.73
N ALA A 57 -17.22 -1.56 3.47
CA ALA A 57 -17.74 -1.48 2.10
C ALA A 57 -17.15 -0.31 1.29
N VAL A 58 -16.90 0.82 1.92
CA VAL A 58 -16.27 1.99 1.26
C VAL A 58 -14.83 1.67 0.87
N THR A 59 -14.11 0.99 1.77
CA THR A 59 -12.73 0.56 1.53
C THR A 59 -12.66 -0.46 0.39
N ASP A 60 -13.57 -1.44 0.40
CA ASP A 60 -13.63 -2.46 -0.66
C ASP A 60 -13.98 -1.85 -2.02
N TYR A 61 -14.92 -0.89 -2.03
CA TYR A 61 -15.22 -0.14 -3.25
C TYR A 61 -13.98 0.59 -3.78
N LEU A 62 -13.23 1.28 -2.90
CA LEU A 62 -12.03 2.01 -3.28
C LEU A 62 -10.97 1.08 -3.90
N VAL A 63 -10.68 -0.05 -3.27
CA VAL A 63 -9.70 -1.02 -3.77
C VAL A 63 -10.09 -1.54 -5.15
N LYS A 64 -11.37 -1.83 -5.37
CA LYS A 64 -11.91 -2.32 -6.64
C LYS A 64 -11.98 -1.22 -7.70
N TRP A 65 -12.40 -0.02 -7.31
CA TRP A 65 -12.44 1.16 -8.20
C TRP A 65 -11.05 1.53 -8.74
N LEU A 66 -10.00 1.32 -7.95
CA LEU A 66 -8.61 1.53 -8.40
C LEU A 66 -8.11 0.47 -9.39
N GLY A 67 -8.81 -0.65 -9.55
CA GLY A 67 -8.41 -1.72 -10.47
C GLY A 67 -7.05 -2.36 -10.15
N LEU A 68 -6.64 -2.33 -8.86
CA LEU A 68 -5.29 -2.80 -8.50
C LEU A 68 -5.13 -4.31 -8.68
N TRP A 69 -6.18 -5.07 -8.40
CA TRP A 69 -6.16 -6.53 -8.58
C TRP A 69 -6.06 -6.92 -10.04
N GLU A 70 -6.82 -6.26 -10.89
CA GLU A 70 -6.81 -6.43 -12.35
C GLU A 70 -5.41 -6.11 -12.88
N THR A 71 -4.87 -4.94 -12.49
CA THR A 71 -3.51 -4.52 -12.86
C THR A 71 -2.46 -5.56 -12.45
N VAL A 72 -2.49 -6.00 -11.20
CA VAL A 72 -1.53 -7.02 -10.72
C VAL A 72 -1.79 -8.37 -11.39
N HIS A 73 -3.06 -8.74 -11.63
CA HIS A 73 -3.37 -10.02 -12.27
C HIS A 73 -2.82 -10.12 -13.69
N GLU A 74 -2.96 -9.06 -14.45
CA GLU A 74 -2.53 -9.01 -15.86
C GLU A 74 -1.02 -8.85 -15.99
N ASN A 75 -0.42 -8.03 -15.14
CA ASN A 75 0.97 -7.59 -15.30
C ASN A 75 1.97 -8.32 -14.41
N TYR A 76 1.54 -9.11 -13.42
CA TYR A 76 2.40 -9.80 -12.44
C TYR A 76 3.59 -10.52 -13.08
N LYS A 77 3.34 -11.19 -14.21
CA LYS A 77 4.36 -11.97 -14.91
C LYS A 77 5.33 -11.10 -15.72
N TRP A 78 4.87 -9.95 -16.18
CA TRP A 78 5.58 -9.10 -17.11
C TRP A 78 6.34 -7.99 -16.41
N ASP A 79 5.75 -7.38 -15.39
CA ASP A 79 6.32 -6.25 -14.66
C ASP A 79 7.31 -6.70 -13.58
N LEU A 80 7.14 -7.90 -13.03
CA LEU A 80 8.06 -8.44 -12.06
C LEU A 80 9.08 -9.39 -12.70
N SER A 81 10.35 -9.18 -12.39
CA SER A 81 11.40 -10.11 -12.82
C SER A 81 11.17 -11.52 -12.25
N PRO A 82 11.68 -12.59 -12.88
CA PRO A 82 11.60 -13.94 -12.31
C PRO A 82 12.11 -14.02 -10.87
N ASP A 83 13.20 -13.33 -10.56
CA ASP A 83 13.82 -13.34 -9.23
C ASP A 83 12.91 -12.62 -8.22
N THR A 84 12.32 -11.49 -8.60
CA THR A 84 11.36 -10.78 -7.74
C THR A 84 10.11 -11.64 -7.48
N ARG A 85 9.58 -12.33 -8.49
CA ARG A 85 8.46 -13.25 -8.31
C ARG A 85 8.82 -14.37 -7.34
N ALA A 86 9.94 -15.04 -7.56
CA ALA A 86 10.40 -16.11 -6.67
C ALA A 86 10.56 -15.63 -5.22
N TYR A 87 11.01 -14.39 -5.04
CA TYR A 87 11.15 -13.76 -3.73
C TYR A 87 9.80 -13.54 -3.05
N VAL A 88 8.84 -12.89 -3.73
CA VAL A 88 7.52 -12.59 -3.13
C VAL A 88 6.65 -13.83 -2.97
N GLU A 89 6.80 -14.83 -3.84
CA GLU A 89 6.15 -16.15 -3.70
C GLU A 89 6.66 -16.87 -2.46
N ALA A 90 7.97 -16.93 -2.27
CA ALA A 90 8.58 -17.52 -1.07
C ALA A 90 8.20 -16.76 0.21
N TYR A 91 8.04 -15.43 0.14
CA TYR A 91 7.55 -14.63 1.25
C TYR A 91 6.11 -15.04 1.63
N ALA A 92 5.21 -15.16 0.65
CA ALA A 92 3.85 -15.64 0.90
C ALA A 92 3.84 -17.06 1.48
N ASP A 93 4.69 -17.95 0.97
CA ASP A 93 4.84 -19.31 1.49
C ASP A 93 5.30 -19.32 2.95
N GLY A 94 6.19 -18.39 3.33
CA GLY A 94 6.64 -18.23 4.73
C GLY A 94 5.50 -17.83 5.66
N LEU A 95 4.62 -16.93 5.24
CA LEU A 95 3.40 -16.56 5.99
C LEU A 95 2.46 -17.76 6.13
N ASN A 96 2.20 -18.47 5.03
CA ASN A 96 1.34 -19.65 5.04
C ASN A 96 1.91 -20.78 5.89
N PHE A 97 3.22 -20.94 5.92
CA PHE A 97 3.88 -21.93 6.77
C PHE A 97 3.71 -21.60 8.26
N TYR A 98 3.82 -20.30 8.62
CA TYR A 98 3.49 -19.87 9.97
C TYR A 98 2.04 -20.22 10.34
N ALA A 99 1.10 -19.88 9.46
CA ALA A 99 -0.32 -20.15 9.66
C ALA A 99 -0.59 -21.66 9.84
N ALA A 100 0.01 -22.50 8.99
CA ALA A 100 -0.14 -23.96 9.08
C ALA A 100 0.44 -24.58 10.37
N THR A 101 1.48 -23.94 10.94
CA THR A 101 2.12 -24.42 12.18
C THR A 101 1.53 -23.81 13.45
N HIS A 102 0.64 -22.82 13.33
CA HIS A 102 -0.03 -22.13 14.45
C HIS A 102 -1.54 -21.99 14.22
N PRO A 103 -2.28 -23.08 13.95
CA PRO A 103 -3.69 -23.00 13.57
C PRO A 103 -4.59 -22.38 14.66
N ASP A 104 -4.14 -22.39 15.90
CA ASP A 104 -4.82 -21.78 17.05
C ASP A 104 -4.73 -20.23 17.08
N LYS A 105 -3.88 -19.66 16.24
CA LYS A 105 -3.62 -18.20 16.20
C LYS A 105 -4.09 -17.51 14.93
N VAL A 106 -4.69 -18.25 14.00
CA VAL A 106 -4.99 -17.77 12.65
C VAL A 106 -6.49 -17.86 12.33
N ASP A 107 -6.97 -16.95 11.54
CA ASP A 107 -8.30 -17.00 10.93
C ASP A 107 -8.19 -17.65 9.54
N GLU A 108 -8.55 -18.94 9.47
CA GLU A 108 -8.47 -19.72 8.22
C GLU A 108 -9.26 -19.09 7.06
N SER A 109 -10.28 -18.28 7.35
CA SER A 109 -11.08 -17.60 6.31
C SER A 109 -10.30 -16.55 5.52
N LYS A 110 -9.18 -16.09 6.07
CA LYS A 110 -8.27 -15.12 5.45
C LYS A 110 -7.10 -15.76 4.70
N LEU A 111 -7.02 -17.10 4.70
CA LEU A 111 -5.94 -17.87 4.08
C LEU A 111 -6.37 -18.52 2.75
N PRO A 112 -5.42 -18.96 1.90
CA PRO A 112 -3.98 -18.69 1.99
C PRO A 112 -3.63 -17.25 1.60
N VAL A 113 -2.47 -16.77 2.06
CA VAL A 113 -1.83 -15.56 1.53
C VAL A 113 -1.17 -15.88 0.21
N THR A 114 -1.37 -15.06 -0.79
CA THR A 114 -0.74 -15.22 -2.11
C THR A 114 0.33 -14.15 -2.37
N ALA A 115 1.25 -14.41 -3.28
CA ALA A 115 2.20 -13.41 -3.70
C ALA A 115 1.53 -12.14 -4.28
N LYS A 116 0.37 -12.29 -4.90
CA LYS A 116 -0.41 -11.14 -5.40
C LYS A 116 -0.98 -10.30 -4.25
N ASP A 117 -1.43 -10.92 -3.14
CA ASP A 117 -1.81 -10.18 -1.92
C ASP A 117 -0.65 -9.30 -1.43
N VAL A 118 0.57 -9.85 -1.42
CA VAL A 118 1.77 -9.12 -1.01
C VAL A 118 2.04 -7.92 -1.93
N VAL A 119 1.91 -8.11 -3.25
CA VAL A 119 2.13 -7.04 -4.24
C VAL A 119 1.05 -5.97 -4.14
N VAL A 120 -0.24 -6.34 -4.11
CA VAL A 120 -1.35 -5.40 -3.96
C VAL A 120 -1.24 -4.63 -2.65
N GLY A 121 -0.91 -5.33 -1.55
CA GLY A 121 -0.70 -4.70 -0.25
C GLY A 121 0.45 -3.69 -0.26
N HIS A 122 1.52 -3.98 -1.00
CA HIS A 122 2.62 -3.04 -1.19
C HIS A 122 2.19 -1.79 -1.96
N MET A 123 1.45 -1.95 -3.06
CA MET A 123 0.92 -0.85 -3.85
C MET A 123 -0.03 0.03 -3.03
N LEU A 124 -1.00 -0.56 -2.33
CA LEU A 124 -1.97 0.17 -1.50
C LEU A 124 -1.30 0.97 -0.39
N ARG A 125 -0.30 0.40 0.30
CA ARG A 125 0.44 1.12 1.34
C ARG A 125 1.14 2.35 0.77
N HIS A 126 1.76 2.24 -0.40
CA HIS A 126 2.42 3.38 -1.03
C HIS A 126 1.44 4.47 -1.42
N LEU A 127 0.31 4.12 -2.04
CA LEU A 127 -0.73 5.09 -2.37
C LEU A 127 -1.21 5.85 -1.14
N LEU A 128 -1.52 5.15 -0.06
CA LEU A 128 -1.97 5.77 1.20
C LEU A 128 -0.86 6.60 1.86
N PHE A 129 0.38 6.13 1.80
CA PHE A 129 1.51 6.83 2.40
C PHE A 129 1.78 8.17 1.72
N TYR A 130 1.50 8.28 0.43
CA TYR A 130 1.60 9.55 -0.34
C TYR A 130 0.32 10.39 -0.31
N GLY A 131 -0.65 10.06 0.54
CA GLY A 131 -1.83 10.90 0.79
C GLY A 131 -2.94 10.74 -0.24
N PHE A 132 -2.98 9.62 -0.96
CA PHE A 132 -4.04 9.32 -1.93
C PHE A 132 -5.46 9.34 -1.32
N ASP A 133 -5.59 9.00 -0.03
CA ASP A 133 -6.85 9.15 0.71
C ASP A 133 -7.35 10.62 0.74
N GLY A 134 -6.44 11.59 0.73
CA GLY A 134 -6.75 13.00 0.58
C GLY A 134 -7.32 13.32 -0.79
N VAL A 135 -6.73 12.76 -1.85
CA VAL A 135 -7.20 12.91 -3.23
C VAL A 135 -8.61 12.33 -3.40
N VAL A 136 -8.85 11.11 -2.89
CA VAL A 136 -10.17 10.48 -2.94
C VAL A 136 -11.22 11.32 -2.23
N ARG A 137 -10.91 11.83 -1.03
CA ARG A 137 -11.83 12.76 -0.33
C ARG A 137 -12.12 14.01 -1.14
N GLU A 138 -11.11 14.53 -1.79
CA GLU A 138 -11.22 15.74 -2.61
C GLU A 138 -12.10 15.50 -3.85
N VAL A 139 -11.88 14.42 -4.58
CA VAL A 139 -12.67 14.03 -5.76
C VAL A 139 -14.16 13.84 -5.42
N ASN A 140 -14.48 13.42 -4.21
CA ASN A 140 -15.85 13.17 -3.77
C ASN A 140 -16.54 14.37 -3.09
N LYS A 141 -15.92 15.56 -3.08
CA LYS A 141 -16.57 16.77 -2.55
C LYS A 141 -17.56 17.38 -3.55
N ALA A 142 -18.81 17.51 -3.15
CA ALA A 142 -19.89 18.07 -3.98
C ALA A 142 -19.66 19.52 -4.45
N GLU A 143 -18.85 20.29 -3.72
CA GLU A 143 -18.61 21.72 -4.02
C GLU A 143 -17.60 21.94 -5.15
N ARG A 144 -16.80 20.95 -5.49
CA ARG A 144 -15.69 21.06 -6.44
C ARG A 144 -16.12 21.21 -7.91
N GLN A 145 -17.29 20.77 -8.24
CA GLN A 145 -17.82 20.82 -9.60
C GLN A 145 -18.12 22.25 -10.11
N ARG A 146 -17.96 23.27 -9.27
CA ARG A 146 -18.43 24.63 -9.57
C ARG A 146 -17.31 25.64 -9.86
N ASP A 147 -16.05 25.34 -9.59
CA ASP A 147 -14.97 26.34 -9.66
C ASP A 147 -13.84 25.97 -10.64
N ILE A 148 -14.23 25.44 -11.81
CA ILE A 148 -13.29 25.01 -12.87
C ILE A 148 -12.76 26.19 -13.70
N SER A 149 -13.22 27.40 -13.45
CA SER A 149 -12.94 28.56 -14.30
C SER A 149 -11.60 29.27 -14.04
N THR A 150 -10.86 28.85 -13.01
CA THR A 150 -9.54 29.43 -12.71
C THR A 150 -8.44 28.40 -13.00
N PRO A 151 -7.51 28.69 -13.93
CA PRO A 151 -6.25 27.90 -13.97
C PRO A 151 -5.64 27.99 -12.58
N SER A 152 -5.37 26.83 -11.98
CA SER A 152 -4.66 26.77 -10.71
C SER A 152 -3.34 27.52 -10.88
N GLU A 153 -3.23 28.73 -10.36
CA GLU A 153 -1.93 29.23 -9.96
C GLU A 153 -1.38 28.19 -9.01
N ALA A 154 -0.18 27.71 -9.27
CA ALA A 154 0.50 26.72 -8.42
C ALA A 154 0.24 27.12 -6.96
N VAL A 155 -0.59 26.36 -6.28
CA VAL A 155 -1.01 26.68 -4.93
C VAL A 155 0.26 26.63 -4.10
N ALA A 156 0.79 27.80 -3.79
CA ALA A 156 1.87 27.90 -2.82
C ALA A 156 1.39 27.15 -1.59
N VAL A 157 2.12 26.09 -1.19
CA VAL A 157 1.79 25.33 0.01
C VAL A 157 1.65 26.35 1.14
N PRO A 158 0.47 26.51 1.74
CA PRO A 158 0.28 27.50 2.79
C PRO A 158 1.32 27.27 3.89
N ALA A 159 1.86 28.33 4.47
CA ALA A 159 2.85 28.24 5.55
C ALA A 159 2.29 27.49 6.79
N ASP A 160 0.97 27.37 6.88
CA ASP A 160 0.18 26.62 7.86
C ASP A 160 -0.26 25.24 7.32
N ALA A 161 0.42 24.71 6.32
CA ALA A 161 0.11 23.41 5.74
C ALA A 161 -0.10 22.38 6.84
N LYS A 162 -1.35 21.89 6.94
CA LYS A 162 -1.77 20.92 7.94
C LYS A 162 -0.80 19.75 7.98
N GLU A 163 -0.49 19.33 9.19
CA GLU A 163 0.29 18.13 9.49
C GLU A 163 -0.09 16.99 8.55
N ILE A 164 0.90 16.32 7.96
CA ILE A 164 0.64 15.12 7.19
C ILE A 164 0.18 14.06 8.18
N THR A 165 -0.98 13.46 7.92
CA THR A 165 -1.54 12.43 8.79
C THR A 165 -1.81 11.16 8.00
N LEU A 166 -1.60 10.03 8.66
CA LEU A 166 -2.06 8.72 8.20
C LEU A 166 -3.03 8.17 9.24
N GLY A 167 -4.29 7.94 8.84
CA GLY A 167 -5.32 7.55 9.79
C GLY A 167 -5.57 8.58 10.91
N GLY A 168 -5.31 9.88 10.65
CA GLY A 168 -5.45 10.95 11.64
C GLY A 168 -4.24 11.15 12.57
N LEU A 169 -3.19 10.34 12.43
CA LEU A 169 -1.95 10.45 13.20
C LEU A 169 -0.92 11.27 12.43
N PRO A 170 -0.22 12.22 13.08
CA PRO A 170 0.83 12.99 12.42
C PRO A 170 1.99 12.08 12.02
N ILE A 171 2.48 12.24 10.79
CA ILE A 171 3.66 11.56 10.28
C ILE A 171 4.66 12.57 9.73
N GLY A 172 5.93 12.23 9.82
CA GLY A 172 7.03 13.04 9.32
C GLY A 172 8.35 12.28 9.44
N SER A 173 9.44 12.90 9.08
CA SER A 173 10.76 12.27 9.25
C SER A 173 11.87 13.30 9.06
N ASN A 174 13.06 12.99 9.62
CA ASN A 174 14.30 13.68 9.34
C ASN A 174 15.37 12.68 8.90
N ALA A 175 16.21 13.07 7.95
CA ALA A 175 17.38 12.31 7.55
C ALA A 175 18.60 13.22 7.41
N PHE A 176 19.75 12.76 7.89
CA PHE A 176 21.01 13.49 7.83
C PHE A 176 22.12 12.54 7.36
N ALA A 177 22.80 12.90 6.27
CA ALA A 177 23.99 12.20 5.80
C ALA A 177 25.22 13.07 6.11
N ILE A 178 26.21 12.48 6.78
CA ILE A 178 27.44 13.12 7.18
C ILE A 178 28.60 12.49 6.40
N ALA A 179 29.29 13.29 5.61
CA ALA A 179 30.45 12.82 4.86
C ALA A 179 31.64 12.49 5.78
N PRO A 180 32.57 11.59 5.36
CA PRO A 180 33.69 11.14 6.20
C PRO A 180 34.53 12.25 6.80
N HIS A 181 34.77 13.34 6.07
CA HIS A 181 35.60 14.43 6.50
C HIS A 181 34.94 15.33 7.60
N PHE A 182 33.65 15.15 7.87
CA PHE A 182 32.96 15.80 8.99
C PHE A 182 32.76 14.85 10.19
N SER A 183 33.25 13.63 10.12
CA SER A 183 33.18 12.63 11.19
C SER A 183 34.56 12.49 11.83
N GLU A 184 34.65 12.45 13.15
CA GLU A 184 35.89 12.21 13.87
C GLU A 184 36.56 10.89 13.49
N GLU A 185 35.78 9.88 13.16
CA GLU A 185 36.25 8.54 12.81
C GLU A 185 36.55 8.38 11.31
N GLY A 186 36.31 9.42 10.51
CA GLY A 186 36.49 9.35 9.05
C GLY A 186 35.49 8.41 8.34
N ALA A 187 34.33 8.14 8.95
CA ALA A 187 33.30 7.26 8.42
C ALA A 187 32.08 8.05 7.93
N THR A 188 31.44 7.60 6.85
CA THR A 188 30.12 8.09 6.47
C THR A 188 29.08 7.68 7.52
N ARG A 189 28.23 8.62 7.91
CA ARG A 189 27.15 8.36 8.85
C ARG A 189 25.82 8.78 8.26
N LEU A 190 24.79 7.95 8.50
CA LEU A 190 23.40 8.27 8.18
C LEU A 190 22.58 8.19 9.47
N ALA A 191 21.86 9.27 9.79
CA ALA A 191 20.85 9.28 10.83
C ALA A 191 19.48 9.43 10.17
N ILE A 192 18.55 8.58 10.55
CA ILE A 192 17.15 8.60 10.10
C ILE A 192 16.28 8.62 11.34
N ASN A 193 15.33 9.54 11.37
CA ASN A 193 14.36 9.65 12.44
C ASN A 193 12.96 9.75 11.84
N SER A 194 12.19 8.68 11.92
CA SER A 194 10.80 8.62 11.45
C SER A 194 9.84 9.01 12.56
N HIS A 195 8.97 9.98 12.28
CA HIS A 195 7.90 10.40 13.17
C HIS A 195 6.64 9.60 12.80
N GLN A 196 6.46 8.44 13.41
CA GLN A 196 5.36 7.53 13.12
C GLN A 196 4.85 6.88 14.40
N PRO A 197 3.61 6.33 14.37
CA PRO A 197 3.09 5.57 15.48
C PRO A 197 4.01 4.41 15.87
N THR A 198 4.10 4.14 17.16
CA THR A 198 4.90 3.02 17.70
C THR A 198 4.16 1.69 17.67
N THR A 199 2.88 1.71 17.30
CA THR A 199 2.01 0.53 17.20
C THR A 199 1.16 0.61 15.93
N GLY A 200 0.64 -0.55 15.49
CA GLY A 200 -0.22 -0.64 14.30
C GLY A 200 0.55 -0.84 12.99
N PRO A 201 -0.15 -0.75 11.85
CA PRO A 201 0.37 -1.21 10.55
C PRO A 201 1.52 -0.38 9.98
N VAL A 202 1.77 0.80 10.53
CA VAL A 202 2.86 1.69 10.12
C VAL A 202 3.94 1.86 11.21
N ALA A 203 3.87 1.05 12.28
CA ALA A 203 4.97 0.94 13.23
C ALA A 203 6.16 0.26 12.58
N TRP A 204 7.37 0.72 12.92
CA TRP A 204 8.58 0.12 12.37
C TRP A 204 8.85 -1.26 12.97
N TYR A 205 9.14 -2.20 12.09
CA TYR A 205 9.72 -3.49 12.41
C TYR A 205 11.16 -3.49 11.90
N GLU A 206 12.12 -3.90 12.73
CA GLU A 206 13.53 -3.97 12.38
C GLU A 206 13.92 -5.40 12.05
N ALA A 207 14.70 -5.60 10.99
CA ALA A 207 15.20 -6.91 10.61
C ALA A 207 16.53 -6.82 9.88
N HIS A 208 17.30 -7.89 9.94
CA HIS A 208 18.47 -8.15 9.10
C HIS A 208 18.21 -9.38 8.24
N ILE A 209 18.29 -9.23 6.95
CA ILE A 209 18.11 -10.32 5.99
C ILE A 209 19.38 -10.53 5.17
N GLN A 210 19.83 -11.77 5.10
CA GLN A 210 21.06 -12.15 4.41
C GLN A 210 20.87 -13.46 3.63
N SER A 211 21.37 -13.51 2.40
CA SER A 211 21.48 -14.74 1.62
C SER A 211 22.94 -15.03 1.26
N LYS A 212 23.21 -16.26 0.85
CA LYS A 212 24.54 -16.62 0.30
C LYS A 212 24.70 -16.19 -1.16
N THR A 213 23.61 -15.72 -1.80
CA THR A 213 23.59 -15.26 -3.18
C THR A 213 23.86 -13.75 -3.33
N GLY A 214 23.99 -13.02 -2.22
CA GLY A 214 24.46 -11.64 -2.21
C GLY A 214 23.56 -10.64 -1.51
N LEU A 215 22.32 -10.99 -1.15
CA LEU A 215 21.49 -10.14 -0.33
C LEU A 215 22.11 -9.99 1.06
N ASN A 216 22.32 -8.77 1.52
CA ASN A 216 22.77 -8.47 2.87
C ASN A 216 22.31 -7.06 3.22
N VAL A 217 21.17 -6.95 3.92
CA VAL A 217 20.54 -5.67 4.24
C VAL A 217 19.93 -5.70 5.63
N MET A 218 20.12 -4.62 6.38
CA MET A 218 19.51 -4.43 7.69
C MET A 218 18.78 -3.09 7.72
N GLY A 219 17.63 -3.05 8.39
CA GLY A 219 16.87 -1.81 8.55
C GLY A 219 15.44 -2.01 8.96
N GLY A 220 14.64 -0.98 8.74
CA GLY A 220 13.24 -0.90 9.13
C GLY A 220 12.28 -1.10 7.95
N LEU A 221 11.13 -1.68 8.28
CA LEU A 221 10.02 -1.89 7.36
C LEU A 221 8.69 -1.86 8.11
N PHE A 222 7.58 -1.85 7.39
CA PHE A 222 6.26 -2.04 8.01
C PHE A 222 5.89 -3.52 8.04
N PRO A 223 5.26 -4.02 9.13
CA PRO A 223 4.84 -5.41 9.23
C PRO A 223 4.06 -5.89 8.00
N GLY A 224 4.41 -7.07 7.50
CA GLY A 224 3.83 -7.63 6.28
C GLY A 224 4.43 -7.07 4.98
N SER A 225 5.48 -6.24 5.03
CA SER A 225 6.23 -5.84 3.84
C SER A 225 7.32 -6.88 3.51
N PRO A 226 7.51 -7.23 2.24
CA PRO A 226 8.58 -8.16 1.84
C PRO A 226 9.96 -7.50 1.74
N SER A 227 10.06 -6.18 1.90
CA SER A 227 11.30 -5.43 1.68
C SER A 227 11.63 -4.47 2.81
N ILE A 228 12.92 -4.22 3.03
CA ILE A 228 13.43 -3.19 3.93
C ILE A 228 13.21 -1.82 3.29
N SER A 229 12.46 -0.96 3.96
CA SER A 229 12.08 0.38 3.45
C SER A 229 13.15 1.44 3.70
N VAL A 230 13.81 1.37 4.85
CA VAL A 230 14.93 2.24 5.23
C VAL A 230 16.02 1.36 5.84
N GLY A 231 17.28 1.59 5.49
CA GLY A 231 18.30 0.69 6.01
C GLY A 231 19.68 0.89 5.39
N PHE A 232 20.48 -0.14 5.48
CA PHE A 232 21.84 -0.14 4.96
C PHE A 232 22.30 -1.53 4.52
N THR A 233 23.25 -1.52 3.61
CA THR A 233 24.10 -2.64 3.20
C THR A 233 25.55 -2.33 3.57
N GLU A 234 26.48 -3.17 3.17
CA GLU A 234 27.92 -2.90 3.34
C GLU A 234 28.39 -1.61 2.63
N ASN A 235 27.73 -1.23 1.53
CA ASN A 235 28.22 -0.18 0.64
C ASN A 235 27.33 1.06 0.56
N ILE A 236 26.03 0.93 0.87
CA ILE A 236 25.07 2.02 0.80
C ILE A 236 24.17 2.03 2.04
N ALA A 237 23.72 3.23 2.40
CA ALA A 237 22.64 3.41 3.36
C ALA A 237 21.61 4.37 2.78
N TRP A 238 20.34 4.17 3.09
CA TRP A 238 19.27 5.03 2.61
C TRP A 238 18.22 5.29 3.69
N GLY A 239 17.59 6.41 3.57
CA GLY A 239 16.47 6.82 4.39
C GLY A 239 15.50 7.63 3.56
N ALA A 240 14.21 7.44 3.81
CA ALA A 240 13.17 8.20 3.20
C ALA A 240 12.54 9.15 4.22
N THR A 241 12.26 10.37 3.80
CA THR A 241 11.44 11.32 4.55
C THR A 241 10.11 11.51 3.86
N VAL A 242 9.08 11.94 4.59
CA VAL A 242 7.82 12.29 3.97
C VAL A 242 8.04 13.45 3.01
N ASN A 243 7.72 13.23 1.76
CA ASN A 243 7.74 14.22 0.72
C ASN A 243 6.30 14.51 0.29
N ARG A 244 6.08 15.64 -0.37
CA ARG A 244 4.81 15.98 -1.02
C ARG A 244 5.02 16.23 -2.52
N PRO A 245 5.48 15.22 -3.27
CA PRO A 245 5.53 15.35 -4.70
C PRO A 245 4.09 15.45 -5.22
N ASP A 246 3.91 16.22 -6.26
CA ASP A 246 2.68 16.22 -7.04
C ASP A 246 2.67 14.94 -7.88
N LEU A 247 1.98 13.92 -7.39
CA LEU A 247 1.97 12.56 -7.98
C LEU A 247 0.60 12.19 -8.54
N VAL A 248 -0.42 13.04 -8.34
CA VAL A 248 -1.79 12.74 -8.73
C VAL A 248 -2.44 13.97 -9.33
N ASP A 249 -2.82 13.86 -10.57
CA ASP A 249 -3.65 14.85 -11.25
C ASP A 249 -5.13 14.45 -11.15
N VAL A 250 -5.99 15.44 -10.96
CA VAL A 250 -7.43 15.27 -11.00
C VAL A 250 -7.99 16.02 -12.18
N TYR A 251 -8.52 15.30 -13.14
CA TYR A 251 -9.15 15.86 -14.34
C TYR A 251 -10.65 16.00 -14.14
N VAL A 252 -11.19 17.12 -14.58
CA VAL A 252 -12.65 17.31 -14.67
C VAL A 252 -13.05 17.01 -16.10
N LEU A 253 -13.84 15.97 -16.28
CA LEU A 253 -14.30 15.55 -17.60
C LEU A 253 -15.50 16.40 -18.05
N GLU A 254 -15.46 16.91 -19.27
CA GLU A 254 -16.63 17.47 -19.94
C GLU A 254 -17.50 16.30 -20.42
N VAL A 255 -18.61 16.03 -19.72
CA VAL A 255 -19.53 14.94 -20.02
C VAL A 255 -20.50 15.36 -21.12
N ASN A 256 -20.79 14.45 -22.05
CA ASN A 256 -21.75 14.67 -23.12
C ASN A 256 -23.17 14.84 -22.54
N PRO A 257 -23.85 16.00 -22.78
CA PRO A 257 -25.18 16.22 -22.22
C PRO A 257 -26.26 15.26 -22.76
N ASP A 258 -26.01 14.62 -23.91
CA ASP A 258 -26.94 13.66 -24.51
C ASP A 258 -26.59 12.20 -24.14
N ASN A 259 -25.39 11.95 -23.55
CA ASN A 259 -24.93 10.62 -23.14
C ASN A 259 -23.93 10.72 -21.98
N GLU A 260 -24.39 10.45 -20.77
CA GLU A 260 -23.59 10.52 -19.54
C GLU A 260 -22.37 9.58 -19.50
N TYR A 261 -22.29 8.64 -20.42
CA TYR A 261 -21.17 7.70 -20.57
C TYR A 261 -20.15 8.14 -21.62
N GLN A 262 -20.21 9.38 -22.05
CA GLN A 262 -19.23 9.97 -22.97
C GLN A 262 -18.60 11.23 -22.37
N TYR A 263 -17.32 11.36 -22.59
CA TYR A 263 -16.55 12.54 -22.19
C TYR A 263 -15.79 13.11 -23.39
N ARG A 264 -15.45 14.38 -23.31
CA ARG A 264 -14.73 15.07 -24.39
C ARG A 264 -13.22 14.97 -24.16
N LEU A 265 -12.50 14.47 -25.16
CA LEU A 265 -11.05 14.42 -25.19
C LEU A 265 -10.58 14.86 -26.59
N ASP A 266 -9.66 15.83 -26.63
CA ASP A 266 -9.08 16.39 -27.85
C ASP A 266 -10.14 16.87 -28.87
N GLY A 267 -11.29 17.34 -28.37
CA GLY A 267 -12.40 17.85 -29.18
C GLY A 267 -13.39 16.79 -29.66
N GLU A 268 -13.13 15.51 -29.37
CA GLU A 268 -14.00 14.39 -29.78
C GLU A 268 -14.69 13.77 -28.55
N TRP A 269 -15.90 13.23 -28.75
CA TRP A 269 -16.60 12.46 -27.73
C TRP A 269 -16.07 11.03 -27.71
N ARG A 270 -15.64 10.57 -26.53
CA ARG A 270 -15.16 9.19 -26.27
C ARG A 270 -16.01 8.52 -25.22
N ASP A 271 -16.22 7.23 -25.37
CA ASP A 271 -16.96 6.45 -24.39
C ASP A 271 -16.12 6.23 -23.14
N LEU A 272 -16.76 6.30 -21.97
CA LEU A 272 -16.19 5.81 -20.71
C LEU A 272 -16.17 4.28 -20.73
N GLU A 273 -15.10 3.69 -20.27
CA GLU A 273 -15.06 2.27 -19.96
C GLU A 273 -15.96 2.01 -18.76
N ARG A 274 -16.79 0.98 -18.87
CA ARG A 274 -17.80 0.63 -17.86
C ARG A 274 -17.55 -0.78 -17.36
N ASP A 275 -17.50 -0.92 -16.05
CA ASP A 275 -17.43 -2.22 -15.40
C ASP A 275 -18.34 -2.23 -14.16
N GLU A 276 -18.59 -3.40 -13.61
CA GLU A 276 -19.39 -3.58 -12.41
C GLU A 276 -18.57 -4.32 -11.35
N VAL A 277 -18.51 -3.77 -10.16
CA VAL A 277 -17.79 -4.38 -9.04
C VAL A 277 -18.77 -4.83 -7.95
N ASP A 278 -18.60 -6.06 -7.52
CA ASP A 278 -19.37 -6.66 -6.46
C ASP A 278 -18.70 -6.42 -5.08
N ILE A 279 -19.43 -5.77 -4.20
CA ILE A 279 -19.05 -5.61 -2.80
C ILE A 279 -19.80 -6.65 -1.98
N LYS A 280 -19.09 -7.66 -1.53
CA LYS A 280 -19.61 -8.70 -0.66
C LYS A 280 -19.51 -8.26 0.78
N LEU A 281 -20.60 -8.27 1.51
CA LEU A 281 -20.63 -7.85 2.90
C LEU A 281 -21.48 -8.82 3.75
N THR A 282 -21.25 -8.80 5.03
CA THR A 282 -22.05 -9.57 6.00
C THR A 282 -22.90 -8.61 6.83
N LEU A 283 -24.22 -8.69 6.65
CA LEU A 283 -25.18 -7.93 7.44
C LEU A 283 -25.43 -8.63 8.78
N TRP A 284 -25.47 -7.85 9.86
CA TRP A 284 -25.73 -8.34 11.23
C TRP A 284 -24.79 -9.47 11.69
N GLY A 285 -23.63 -9.61 11.05
CA GLY A 285 -22.64 -10.63 11.39
C GLY A 285 -22.93 -12.06 10.89
N PHE A 286 -24.03 -12.30 10.16
CA PHE A 286 -24.38 -13.63 9.69
C PHE A 286 -25.05 -13.71 8.32
N LEU A 287 -25.61 -12.62 7.78
CA LEU A 287 -26.33 -12.63 6.52
C LEU A 287 -25.43 -12.15 5.38
N PRO A 288 -24.99 -13.02 4.47
CA PRO A 288 -24.21 -12.59 3.31
C PRO A 288 -25.09 -11.76 2.36
N TRP A 289 -24.55 -10.64 1.92
CA TRP A 289 -25.21 -9.75 0.98
C TRP A 289 -24.20 -9.27 -0.06
N THR A 290 -24.63 -9.07 -1.29
CA THR A 290 -23.78 -8.50 -2.36
C THR A 290 -24.43 -7.23 -2.88
N VAL A 291 -23.65 -6.19 -3.01
CA VAL A 291 -24.05 -4.94 -3.62
C VAL A 291 -23.16 -4.69 -4.82
N SER A 292 -23.76 -4.70 -6.01
CA SER A 292 -23.04 -4.33 -7.23
C SER A 292 -23.01 -2.82 -7.40
N ARG A 293 -21.89 -2.31 -7.87
CA ARG A 293 -21.67 -0.89 -8.17
C ARG A 293 -20.97 -0.75 -9.50
N GLU A 294 -21.51 0.13 -10.34
CA GLU A 294 -20.84 0.54 -11.56
C GLU A 294 -19.56 1.31 -11.22
N VAL A 295 -18.50 1.03 -11.93
CA VAL A 295 -17.26 1.78 -11.95
C VAL A 295 -16.99 2.23 -13.37
N LEU A 296 -16.50 3.45 -13.49
CA LEU A 296 -16.19 4.07 -14.76
C LEU A 296 -14.70 4.39 -14.84
N ALA A 297 -14.13 4.28 -16.02
CA ALA A 297 -12.76 4.70 -16.28
C ALA A 297 -12.71 5.53 -17.58
N SER A 298 -11.77 6.45 -17.63
CA SER A 298 -11.39 7.23 -18.81
C SER A 298 -9.93 6.94 -19.15
N GLU A 299 -9.44 7.51 -20.24
CA GLU A 299 -8.00 7.45 -20.58
C GLU A 299 -7.10 8.03 -19.48
N HIS A 300 -7.65 8.90 -18.60
CA HIS A 300 -6.93 9.47 -17.46
C HIS A 300 -6.98 8.60 -16.20
N GLY A 301 -7.72 7.49 -16.21
CA GLY A 301 -7.87 6.58 -15.07
C GLY A 301 -9.30 6.52 -14.51
N PRO A 302 -9.48 6.01 -13.28
CA PRO A 302 -10.78 5.81 -12.66
C PRO A 302 -11.59 7.11 -12.55
N VAL A 303 -12.88 7.04 -12.86
CA VAL A 303 -13.79 8.19 -12.85
C VAL A 303 -14.74 8.10 -11.66
N SER A 304 -14.79 9.16 -10.85
CA SER A 304 -15.81 9.31 -9.81
C SER A 304 -16.97 10.13 -10.36
N VAL A 305 -18.18 9.57 -10.31
CA VAL A 305 -19.41 10.28 -10.70
C VAL A 305 -20.10 10.76 -9.43
N SER A 306 -20.23 12.07 -9.30
CA SER A 306 -21.06 12.67 -8.26
C SER A 306 -22.48 12.80 -8.78
N TYR A 307 -23.36 11.89 -8.36
CA TYR A 307 -24.79 12.00 -8.66
C TYR A 307 -25.41 13.17 -7.87
N THR A 308 -25.47 14.34 -8.49
CA THR A 308 -26.20 15.49 -7.94
C THR A 308 -27.70 15.45 -8.26
N HIS A 309 -28.20 14.37 -8.84
CA HIS A 309 -29.61 14.24 -9.25
C HIS A 309 -30.22 12.91 -8.73
N LEU A 310 -30.24 12.73 -7.40
CA LEU A 310 -31.25 11.90 -6.76
C LEU A 310 -32.12 12.81 -5.91
N THR A 311 -33.05 13.47 -6.58
CA THR A 311 -34.27 14.02 -5.94
C THR A 311 -35.35 12.98 -5.97
#